data_15aa3b1154fd982d68cc06818163cc98
#
_entry.id   15aa3b1154fd982d68cc06818163cc98
#
_cell.length_a   1.000
_cell.length_b   1.000
_cell.length_c   1.000
_cell.angle_alpha   90.00
_cell.angle_beta   90.00
_cell.angle_gamma   90.00
#
_symmetry.space_group_name_H-M   'P 1'
#
loop_
_entity.id
_entity.type
_entity.pdbx_description
1 polymer ?
#
loop_
_entity_poly.entity_id
_entity_poly.type
_entity_poly.pdbx_seq_one_letter_code
_entity_poly.pdbx_strand_id
1 'polypeptide(L)'
;MSGYFGPEIWSTPLARYFPSYKAEIGEVTLKELWVPIILFTFFVAHVPACLVNVAKARRSRNQPFLPTIYEWTPLVIFTVCTIAWLGSPYSHLLEDNHLVLYCLTTSLVFGRMTTKIILAHLTHQPFPYWTVMLAPMIGGALLVNHPYFTIPGTTFGPLSAKTELWYLRAYFVFAAVVYGRWAHLVITSICDYLGINCLTIPKQTREKNAKANGAASALHPDKGRTD
;
A
#
# COMPACT_ATOMS: atom_id res chain seq x y z
N MET A 1 21.23 5.10 2.89
CA MET A 1 22.28 4.78 3.89
C MET A 1 22.99 3.45 3.61
N SER A 2 22.28 2.37 3.29
CA SER A 2 22.92 1.06 3.01
C SER A 2 23.91 1.05 1.83
N GLY A 3 23.84 1.97 0.88
CA GLY A 3 24.79 2.07 -0.22
C GLY A 3 26.19 2.58 0.14
N TYR A 4 26.31 3.31 1.27
CA TYR A 4 27.60 3.84 1.75
C TYR A 4 28.23 2.97 2.85
N PHE A 5 27.40 2.33 3.69
CA PHE A 5 27.85 1.62 4.90
C PHE A 5 27.66 0.11 4.83
N GLY A 6 27.09 -0.40 3.73
CA GLY A 6 26.75 -1.83 3.58
C GLY A 6 25.53 -2.27 4.41
N PRO A 7 25.03 -3.49 4.17
CA PRO A 7 23.85 -4.02 4.88
C PRO A 7 24.11 -4.31 6.36
N GLU A 8 25.39 -4.44 6.76
CA GLU A 8 25.81 -4.79 8.13
C GLU A 8 25.48 -3.71 9.16
N ILE A 9 25.30 -2.44 8.72
CA ILE A 9 24.94 -1.34 9.63
C ILE A 9 23.63 -1.62 10.39
N TRP A 10 22.70 -2.31 9.77
CA TRP A 10 21.39 -2.61 10.35
C TRP A 10 21.45 -3.64 11.47
N SER A 11 22.41 -4.55 11.41
CA SER A 11 22.63 -5.63 12.40
C SER A 11 23.72 -5.30 13.42
N THR A 12 24.40 -4.14 13.29
CA THR A 12 25.43 -3.73 14.22
C THR A 12 24.80 -3.12 15.48
N PRO A 13 25.20 -3.57 16.71
CA PRO A 13 24.70 -3.00 17.95
C PRO A 13 25.01 -1.50 18.06
N LEU A 14 24.04 -0.71 18.51
CA LEU A 14 24.19 0.73 18.70
C LEU A 14 25.30 1.08 19.71
N ALA A 15 25.55 0.21 20.66
CA ALA A 15 26.64 0.33 21.63
C ALA A 15 28.02 0.48 20.97
N ARG A 16 28.20 0.04 19.72
CA ARG A 16 29.44 0.24 18.95
C ARG A 16 29.64 1.69 18.53
N TYR A 17 28.53 2.41 18.26
CA TYR A 17 28.57 3.82 17.86
C TYR A 17 28.54 4.78 19.05
N PHE A 18 27.94 4.33 20.16
CA PHE A 18 27.79 5.10 21.38
C PHE A 18 28.31 4.34 22.60
N PRO A 19 29.68 4.20 22.75
CA PRO A 19 30.26 3.39 23.81
C PRO A 19 29.93 3.87 25.22
N SER A 20 29.66 5.18 25.38
CA SER A 20 29.33 5.80 26.67
C SER A 20 27.99 5.34 27.23
N TYR A 21 27.06 4.89 26.38
CA TYR A 21 25.72 4.44 26.74
C TYR A 21 25.53 2.92 26.65
N LYS A 22 26.62 2.17 26.54
CA LYS A 22 26.62 0.71 26.39
C LYS A 22 25.79 -0.01 27.48
N ALA A 23 25.85 0.49 28.72
CA ALA A 23 25.11 -0.09 29.84
C ALA A 23 23.60 0.10 29.75
N GLU A 24 23.13 1.17 29.08
CA GLU A 24 21.71 1.53 28.98
C GLU A 24 21.09 1.01 27.68
N ILE A 25 21.85 1.02 26.57
CA ILE A 25 21.36 0.64 25.23
C ILE A 25 21.49 -0.88 25.01
N GLY A 26 22.38 -1.56 25.75
CA GLY A 26 22.61 -2.99 25.61
C GLY A 26 23.05 -3.39 24.19
N GLU A 27 22.53 -4.49 23.68
CA GLU A 27 22.81 -5.01 22.33
C GLU A 27 21.77 -4.61 21.28
N VAL A 28 20.98 -3.55 21.57
CA VAL A 28 19.94 -3.08 20.63
C VAL A 28 20.57 -2.68 19.30
N THR A 29 20.05 -3.24 18.22
CA THR A 29 20.49 -2.95 16.86
C THR A 29 19.69 -1.80 16.24
N LEU A 30 20.25 -1.15 15.22
CA LEU A 30 19.54 -0.10 14.49
C LEU A 30 18.22 -0.61 13.88
N LYS A 31 18.19 -1.88 13.47
CA LYS A 31 16.99 -2.54 12.94
C LYS A 31 15.85 -2.59 13.97
N GLU A 32 16.17 -2.93 15.22
CA GLU A 32 15.18 -3.01 16.30
C GLU A 32 14.67 -1.64 16.73
N LEU A 33 15.52 -0.61 16.67
CA LEU A 33 15.14 0.76 17.03
C LEU A 33 14.34 1.46 15.94
N TRP A 34 14.57 1.13 14.65
CA TRP A 34 13.95 1.83 13.53
C TRP A 34 12.44 1.68 13.48
N VAL A 35 11.93 0.48 13.71
CA VAL A 35 10.48 0.20 13.66
C VAL A 35 9.73 0.97 14.76
N PRO A 36 10.13 0.92 16.05
CA PRO A 36 9.52 1.72 17.10
C PRO A 36 9.54 3.24 16.82
N ILE A 37 10.66 3.77 16.28
CA ILE A 37 10.77 5.20 15.95
C ILE A 37 9.76 5.59 14.87
N ILE A 38 9.63 4.80 13.80
CA ILE A 38 8.67 5.06 12.74
C ILE A 38 7.25 5.02 13.29
N LEU A 39 6.92 4.00 14.07
CA LEU A 39 5.59 3.87 14.69
C LEU A 39 5.30 5.03 15.64
N PHE A 40 6.24 5.38 16.50
CA PHE A 40 6.10 6.53 17.40
C PHE A 40 5.85 7.83 16.63
N THR A 41 6.68 8.12 15.63
CA THR A 41 6.53 9.32 14.79
C THR A 41 5.19 9.33 14.05
N PHE A 42 4.76 8.17 13.54
CA PHE A 42 3.48 8.04 12.87
C PHE A 42 2.32 8.34 13.81
N PHE A 43 2.26 7.70 14.99
CA PHE A 43 1.14 7.84 15.91
C PHE A 43 1.14 9.16 16.66
N VAL A 44 2.31 9.73 17.00
CA VAL A 44 2.42 10.95 17.81
C VAL A 44 2.41 12.21 16.97
N ALA A 45 3.02 12.22 15.79
CA ALA A 45 3.11 13.40 14.95
C ALA A 45 2.12 13.38 13.78
N HIS A 46 2.14 12.30 12.98
CA HIS A 46 1.40 12.28 11.72
C HIS A 46 -0.12 12.14 11.91
N VAL A 47 -0.55 11.15 12.70
CA VAL A 47 -1.99 10.89 12.92
C VAL A 47 -2.70 12.08 13.56
N PRO A 48 -2.21 12.69 14.67
CA PRO A 48 -2.85 13.85 15.26
C PRO A 48 -2.90 15.07 14.33
N ALA A 49 -1.82 15.32 13.59
CA ALA A 49 -1.79 16.41 12.62
C ALA A 49 -2.86 16.24 11.53
N CYS A 50 -3.00 15.03 10.98
CA CYS A 50 -4.03 14.71 10.01
C CYS A 50 -5.44 14.89 10.59
N LEU A 51 -5.69 14.38 11.80
CA LEU A 51 -6.99 14.50 12.48
C LEU A 51 -7.38 15.96 12.73
N VAL A 52 -6.44 16.77 13.22
CA VAL A 52 -6.67 18.21 13.46
C VAL A 52 -6.98 18.93 12.15
N ASN A 53 -6.24 18.66 11.09
CA ASN A 53 -6.47 19.29 9.78
C ASN A 53 -7.84 18.92 9.20
N VAL A 54 -8.22 17.64 9.27
CA VAL A 54 -9.54 17.18 8.81
C VAL A 54 -10.66 17.79 9.67
N ALA A 55 -10.49 17.84 11.00
CA ALA A 55 -11.46 18.45 11.90
C ALA A 55 -11.66 19.92 11.60
N LYS A 56 -10.58 20.69 11.39
CA LYS A 56 -10.66 22.10 10.98
C LYS A 56 -11.39 22.28 9.64
N ALA A 57 -11.04 21.47 8.63
CA ALA A 57 -11.67 21.56 7.32
C ALA A 57 -13.16 21.22 7.35
N ARG A 58 -13.58 20.24 8.14
CA ARG A 58 -14.98 19.90 8.30
C ARG A 58 -15.76 20.92 9.10
N ARG A 59 -15.16 21.45 10.17
CA ARG A 59 -15.75 22.52 10.99
C ARG A 59 -15.97 23.80 10.17
N SER A 60 -15.04 24.18 9.30
CA SER A 60 -15.21 25.36 8.43
C SER A 60 -16.34 25.20 7.40
N ARG A 61 -16.75 23.95 7.10
CA ARG A 61 -17.86 23.62 6.19
C ARG A 61 -19.15 23.25 6.92
N ASN A 62 -19.22 23.41 8.25
CA ASN A 62 -20.34 22.97 9.09
C ASN A 62 -20.72 21.50 8.89
N GLN A 63 -19.73 20.62 8.63
CA GLN A 63 -19.95 19.19 8.42
C GLN A 63 -19.60 18.38 9.67
N PRO A 64 -20.36 17.32 10.00
CA PRO A 64 -20.05 16.46 11.13
C PRO A 64 -18.73 15.69 10.89
N PHE A 65 -17.98 15.45 11.97
CA PHE A 65 -16.70 14.73 11.92
C PHE A 65 -16.88 13.20 11.83
N LEU A 66 -17.95 12.68 12.39
CA LEU A 66 -18.21 11.23 12.52
C LEU A 66 -18.13 10.45 11.19
N PRO A 67 -18.69 10.92 10.06
CA PRO A 67 -18.58 10.22 8.79
C PRO A 67 -17.14 9.96 8.35
N THR A 68 -16.19 10.82 8.71
CA THR A 68 -14.76 10.62 8.36
C THR A 68 -14.18 9.37 9.03
N ILE A 69 -14.63 9.04 10.25
CA ILE A 69 -14.18 7.84 10.95
C ILE A 69 -14.70 6.58 10.23
N TYR A 70 -15.95 6.62 9.75
CA TYR A 70 -16.50 5.51 8.97
C TYR A 70 -15.77 5.30 7.63
N GLU A 71 -15.23 6.37 7.03
CA GLU A 71 -14.42 6.27 5.81
C GLU A 71 -13.09 5.53 6.02
N TRP A 72 -12.65 5.32 7.26
CA TRP A 72 -11.46 4.52 7.59
C TRP A 72 -11.73 3.02 7.63
N THR A 73 -13.00 2.61 7.64
CA THR A 73 -13.41 1.19 7.77
C THR A 73 -12.66 0.25 6.81
N PRO A 74 -12.54 0.51 5.49
CA PRO A 74 -11.84 -0.40 4.60
C PRO A 74 -10.36 -0.57 4.96
N LEU A 75 -9.71 0.53 5.37
CA LEU A 75 -8.30 0.53 5.76
C LEU A 75 -8.08 -0.21 7.08
N VAL A 76 -8.98 -0.02 8.05
CA VAL A 76 -8.93 -0.72 9.35
C VAL A 76 -9.11 -2.21 9.15
N ILE A 77 -10.12 -2.63 8.37
CA ILE A 77 -10.34 -4.05 8.04
C ILE A 77 -9.10 -4.64 7.35
N PHE A 78 -8.57 -3.96 6.35
CA PHE A 78 -7.36 -4.38 5.64
C PHE A 78 -6.18 -4.59 6.60
N THR A 79 -5.91 -3.60 7.46
CA THR A 79 -4.79 -3.63 8.41
C THR A 79 -4.97 -4.71 9.47
N VAL A 80 -6.16 -4.82 10.05
CA VAL A 80 -6.48 -5.84 11.05
C VAL A 80 -6.34 -7.24 10.47
N CYS A 81 -6.87 -7.49 9.27
CA CYS A 81 -6.74 -8.79 8.61
C CYS A 81 -5.28 -9.11 8.24
N THR A 82 -4.50 -8.11 7.81
CA THR A 82 -3.06 -8.29 7.53
C THR A 82 -2.31 -8.71 8.77
N ILE A 83 -2.50 -8.00 9.88
CA ILE A 83 -1.86 -8.30 11.17
C ILE A 83 -2.33 -9.65 11.71
N ALA A 84 -3.64 -9.91 11.67
CA ALA A 84 -4.20 -11.16 12.15
C ALA A 84 -3.71 -12.39 11.36
N TRP A 85 -3.47 -12.26 10.07
CA TRP A 85 -2.95 -13.35 9.25
C TRP A 85 -1.46 -13.59 9.48
N LEU A 86 -0.63 -12.54 9.34
CA LEU A 86 0.83 -12.67 9.51
C LEU A 86 1.27 -12.89 10.94
N GLY A 87 0.57 -12.29 11.91
CA GLY A 87 0.88 -12.40 13.33
C GLY A 87 0.29 -13.65 14.00
N SER A 88 -0.43 -14.48 13.27
CA SER A 88 -0.97 -15.73 13.81
C SER A 88 0.15 -16.74 14.07
N PRO A 89 0.20 -17.38 15.24
CA PRO A 89 1.14 -18.48 15.51
C PRO A 89 0.85 -19.74 14.68
N TYR A 90 -0.28 -19.78 13.97
CA TYR A 90 -0.67 -20.89 13.09
C TYR A 90 -0.36 -20.58 11.61
N SER A 91 0.20 -19.42 11.29
CA SER A 91 0.61 -19.06 9.93
C SER A 91 2.02 -19.55 9.64
N HIS A 92 2.19 -20.25 8.53
CA HIS A 92 3.48 -20.75 8.05
C HIS A 92 4.14 -19.82 7.01
N LEU A 93 3.51 -18.69 6.68
CA LEU A 93 3.96 -17.82 5.59
C LEU A 93 5.35 -17.21 5.82
N LEU A 94 5.70 -16.91 7.07
CA LEU A 94 7.01 -16.35 7.43
C LEU A 94 8.07 -17.45 7.50
N GLU A 95 7.74 -18.60 8.06
CA GLU A 95 8.66 -19.74 8.20
C GLU A 95 9.03 -20.34 6.84
N ASP A 96 8.07 -20.47 5.93
CA ASP A 96 8.24 -21.03 4.59
C ASP A 96 8.68 -20.00 3.54
N ASN A 97 9.08 -18.77 3.93
CA ASN A 97 9.53 -17.69 3.04
C ASN A 97 8.51 -17.27 1.97
N HIS A 98 7.20 -17.35 2.24
CA HIS A 98 6.14 -16.92 1.32
C HIS A 98 5.71 -15.46 1.47
N LEU A 99 6.47 -14.68 2.25
CA LEU A 99 6.19 -13.27 2.53
C LEU A 99 6.08 -12.43 1.26
N VAL A 100 6.95 -12.67 0.25
CA VAL A 100 6.92 -11.90 -1.01
C VAL A 100 5.59 -12.08 -1.73
N LEU A 101 5.08 -13.30 -1.83
CA LEU A 101 3.77 -13.56 -2.46
C LEU A 101 2.64 -12.90 -1.69
N TYR A 102 2.71 -12.92 -0.35
CA TYR A 102 1.74 -12.25 0.50
C TYR A 102 1.79 -10.74 0.30
N CYS A 103 2.97 -10.11 0.29
CA CYS A 103 3.14 -8.68 0.05
C CYS A 103 2.63 -8.27 -1.34
N LEU A 104 2.88 -9.05 -2.38
CA LEU A 104 2.35 -8.77 -3.72
C LEU A 104 0.82 -8.83 -3.74
N THR A 105 0.23 -9.85 -3.08
CA THR A 105 -1.22 -9.97 -2.98
C THR A 105 -1.85 -8.79 -2.26
N THR A 106 -1.32 -8.44 -1.08
CA THR A 106 -1.82 -7.31 -0.28
C THR A 106 -1.61 -5.97 -0.98
N SER A 107 -0.53 -5.81 -1.75
CA SER A 107 -0.28 -4.61 -2.56
C SER A 107 -1.34 -4.42 -3.66
N LEU A 108 -1.77 -5.49 -4.33
CA LEU A 108 -2.86 -5.42 -5.30
C LEU A 108 -4.20 -5.04 -4.64
N VAL A 109 -4.49 -5.61 -3.46
CA VAL A 109 -5.70 -5.29 -2.70
C VAL A 109 -5.71 -3.83 -2.26
N PHE A 110 -4.62 -3.38 -1.66
CA PHE A 110 -4.43 -2.01 -1.20
C PHE A 110 -4.49 -1.02 -2.38
N GLY A 111 -3.77 -1.33 -3.48
CA GLY A 111 -3.75 -0.50 -4.68
C GLY A 111 -5.14 -0.29 -5.27
N ARG A 112 -5.96 -1.36 -5.38
CA ARG A 112 -7.34 -1.24 -5.84
C ARG A 112 -8.23 -0.46 -4.88
N MET A 113 -8.07 -0.69 -3.58
CA MET A 113 -8.85 0.00 -2.54
C MET A 113 -8.59 1.51 -2.59
N THR A 114 -7.33 1.92 -2.57
CA THR A 114 -6.93 3.34 -2.58
C THR A 114 -7.30 4.03 -3.88
N THR A 115 -7.03 3.43 -5.03
CA THR A 115 -7.40 4.02 -6.33
C THR A 115 -8.91 4.12 -6.51
N LYS A 116 -9.69 3.19 -6.01
CA LYS A 116 -11.17 3.27 -6.01
C LYS A 116 -11.67 4.43 -5.14
N ILE A 117 -11.07 4.65 -3.96
CA ILE A 117 -11.40 5.78 -3.08
C ILE A 117 -11.06 7.11 -3.76
N ILE A 118 -9.85 7.21 -4.34
CA ILE A 118 -9.42 8.42 -5.07
C ILE A 118 -10.37 8.71 -6.23
N LEU A 119 -10.72 7.70 -7.03
CA LEU A 119 -11.63 7.86 -8.15
C LEU A 119 -13.02 8.33 -7.70
N ALA A 120 -13.56 7.75 -6.62
CA ALA A 120 -14.84 8.15 -6.06
C ALA A 120 -14.84 9.63 -5.61
N HIS A 121 -13.74 10.09 -5.00
CA HIS A 121 -13.59 11.51 -4.64
C HIS A 121 -13.52 12.42 -5.87
N LEU A 122 -12.76 12.03 -6.90
CA LEU A 122 -12.63 12.82 -8.13
C LEU A 122 -13.94 12.90 -8.93
N THR A 123 -14.71 11.83 -8.92
CA THR A 123 -15.98 11.75 -9.68
C THR A 123 -17.20 12.12 -8.83
N HIS A 124 -17.01 12.63 -7.61
CA HIS A 124 -18.08 12.96 -6.67
C HIS A 124 -19.08 11.82 -6.40
N GLN A 125 -18.59 10.57 -6.46
CA GLN A 125 -19.37 9.39 -6.14
C GLN A 125 -19.39 9.12 -4.62
N PRO A 126 -20.40 8.38 -4.12
CA PRO A 126 -20.43 7.99 -2.71
C PRO A 126 -19.19 7.16 -2.35
N PHE A 127 -18.74 7.29 -1.09
CA PHE A 127 -17.55 6.63 -0.60
C PHE A 127 -17.68 5.10 -0.69
N PRO A 128 -16.69 4.39 -1.27
CA PRO A 128 -16.73 2.94 -1.45
C PRO A 128 -16.26 2.22 -0.18
N TYR A 129 -17.17 2.00 0.77
CA TYR A 129 -16.87 1.30 2.04
C TYR A 129 -16.43 -0.15 1.88
N TRP A 130 -16.70 -0.77 0.74
CA TRP A 130 -16.41 -2.18 0.50
C TRP A 130 -15.70 -2.41 -0.83
N THR A 131 -14.75 -3.35 -0.82
CA THR A 131 -14.18 -3.91 -2.05
C THR A 131 -14.22 -5.43 -2.00
N VAL A 132 -14.59 -6.06 -3.12
CA VAL A 132 -14.69 -7.53 -3.24
C VAL A 132 -13.39 -8.24 -2.84
N MET A 133 -12.25 -7.57 -3.02
CA MET A 133 -10.94 -8.15 -2.68
C MET A 133 -10.69 -8.26 -1.16
N LEU A 134 -11.45 -7.55 -0.32
CA LEU A 134 -11.35 -7.71 1.14
C LEU A 134 -11.97 -9.03 1.63
N ALA A 135 -12.96 -9.57 0.91
CA ALA A 135 -13.61 -10.81 1.31
C ALA A 135 -12.64 -12.02 1.42
N PRO A 136 -11.80 -12.32 0.41
CA PRO A 136 -10.81 -13.40 0.56
C PRO A 136 -9.76 -13.09 1.63
N MET A 137 -9.43 -11.80 1.87
CA MET A 137 -8.49 -11.42 2.90
C MET A 137 -9.03 -11.74 4.30
N ILE A 138 -10.29 -11.37 4.56
CA ILE A 138 -10.99 -11.73 5.78
C ILE A 138 -11.09 -13.26 5.90
N GLY A 139 -11.46 -13.94 4.82
CA GLY A 139 -11.52 -15.40 4.77
C GLY A 139 -10.18 -16.06 5.15
N GLY A 140 -9.06 -15.58 4.59
CA GLY A 140 -7.72 -16.09 4.91
C GLY A 140 -7.34 -15.86 6.37
N ALA A 141 -7.58 -14.63 6.88
CA ALA A 141 -7.32 -14.31 8.28
C ALA A 141 -8.15 -15.18 9.24
N LEU A 142 -9.43 -15.43 8.93
CA LEU A 142 -10.30 -16.30 9.72
C LEU A 142 -9.88 -17.78 9.63
N LEU A 143 -9.51 -18.26 8.44
CA LEU A 143 -9.09 -19.64 8.25
C LEU A 143 -7.81 -19.96 9.02
N VAL A 144 -6.83 -19.07 9.01
CA VAL A 144 -5.57 -19.25 9.75
C VAL A 144 -5.80 -19.17 11.25
N ASN A 145 -6.67 -18.28 11.71
CA ASN A 145 -6.99 -18.10 13.14
C ASN A 145 -8.16 -19.00 13.61
N HIS A 146 -8.63 -19.91 12.77
CA HIS A 146 -9.73 -20.81 13.11
C HIS A 146 -9.57 -21.54 14.46
N PRO A 147 -8.36 -22.00 14.89
CA PRO A 147 -8.20 -22.65 16.18
C PRO A 147 -8.63 -21.81 17.38
N TYR A 148 -8.59 -20.46 17.28
CA TYR A 148 -9.09 -19.56 18.33
C TYR A 148 -10.61 -19.51 18.44
N PHE A 149 -11.31 -19.82 17.34
CA PHE A 149 -12.79 -19.76 17.26
C PHE A 149 -13.46 -21.11 17.37
N THR A 150 -12.68 -22.17 17.63
CA THR A 150 -13.22 -23.54 17.68
C THR A 150 -14.16 -23.72 18.84
N ILE A 151 -15.43 -23.99 18.56
CA ILE A 151 -16.44 -24.35 19.54
C ILE A 151 -16.08 -25.72 20.14
N PRO A 152 -16.15 -25.91 21.47
CA PRO A 152 -15.88 -27.20 22.10
C PRO A 152 -16.70 -28.32 21.44
N GLY A 153 -16.03 -29.28 20.83
CA GLY A 153 -16.65 -30.42 20.14
C GLY A 153 -16.41 -30.51 18.62
N THR A 154 -15.82 -29.49 17.99
CA THR A 154 -15.42 -29.53 16.59
C THR A 154 -13.90 -29.60 16.47
N THR A 155 -13.38 -30.76 16.05
CA THR A 155 -11.93 -31.02 15.87
C THR A 155 -11.47 -30.63 14.49
N PHE A 156 -11.49 -29.33 14.14
CA PHE A 156 -10.74 -28.85 13.01
C PHE A 156 -9.35 -28.43 13.48
N GLY A 157 -8.33 -29.17 13.06
CA GLY A 157 -6.93 -28.84 13.37
C GLY A 157 -6.46 -27.55 12.67
N PRO A 158 -5.25 -27.05 13.03
CA PRO A 158 -4.68 -25.88 12.39
C PRO A 158 -4.55 -26.11 10.88
N LEU A 159 -4.63 -25.02 10.12
CA LEU A 159 -4.54 -25.07 8.66
C LEU A 159 -3.15 -25.61 8.25
N SER A 160 -3.13 -26.58 7.34
CA SER A 160 -1.86 -27.10 6.81
C SER A 160 -1.14 -26.00 6.00
N ALA A 161 0.19 -25.92 6.12
CA ALA A 161 1.04 -25.00 5.35
C ALA A 161 0.76 -25.08 3.83
N LYS A 162 0.54 -26.26 3.28
CA LYS A 162 0.18 -26.45 1.87
C LYS A 162 -1.17 -25.82 1.53
N THR A 163 -2.16 -25.95 2.38
CA THR A 163 -3.51 -25.39 2.16
C THR A 163 -3.47 -23.86 2.24
N GLU A 164 -2.74 -23.31 3.21
CA GLU A 164 -2.52 -21.87 3.34
C GLU A 164 -1.86 -21.29 2.08
N LEU A 165 -0.80 -21.95 1.59
CA LEU A 165 -0.10 -21.52 0.38
C LEU A 165 -1.00 -21.59 -0.87
N TRP A 166 -1.80 -22.67 -1.02
CA TRP A 166 -2.74 -22.78 -2.14
C TRP A 166 -3.81 -21.68 -2.08
N TYR A 167 -4.33 -21.41 -0.89
CA TYR A 167 -5.28 -20.31 -0.69
C TYR A 167 -4.65 -18.97 -1.08
N LEU A 168 -3.44 -18.68 -0.64
CA LEU A 168 -2.73 -17.46 -0.97
C LEU A 168 -2.46 -17.33 -2.48
N ARG A 169 -2.06 -18.40 -3.15
CA ARG A 169 -1.87 -18.42 -4.62
C ARG A 169 -3.18 -18.15 -5.36
N ALA A 170 -4.26 -18.82 -4.97
CA ALA A 170 -5.58 -18.59 -5.56
C ALA A 170 -6.04 -17.13 -5.32
N TYR A 171 -5.81 -16.60 -4.12
CA TYR A 171 -6.12 -15.23 -3.80
C TYR A 171 -5.28 -14.24 -4.61
N PHE A 172 -3.99 -14.48 -4.80
CA PHE A 172 -3.13 -13.66 -5.65
C PHE A 172 -3.64 -13.60 -7.10
N VAL A 173 -3.96 -14.74 -7.70
CA VAL A 173 -4.51 -14.80 -9.06
C VAL A 173 -5.85 -14.05 -9.14
N PHE A 174 -6.74 -14.29 -8.20
CA PHE A 174 -8.01 -13.57 -8.10
C PHE A 174 -7.78 -12.05 -8.00
N ALA A 175 -6.89 -11.62 -7.11
CA ALA A 175 -6.57 -10.20 -6.92
C ALA A 175 -6.00 -9.57 -8.19
N ALA A 176 -5.07 -10.25 -8.87
CA ALA A 176 -4.46 -9.78 -10.11
C ALA A 176 -5.50 -9.63 -11.23
N VAL A 177 -6.38 -10.62 -11.42
CA VAL A 177 -7.44 -10.58 -12.44
C VAL A 177 -8.44 -9.46 -12.14
N VAL A 178 -8.93 -9.37 -10.91
CA VAL A 178 -9.93 -8.38 -10.51
C VAL A 178 -9.38 -6.96 -10.58
N TYR A 179 -8.14 -6.75 -10.13
CA TYR A 179 -7.48 -5.45 -10.21
C TYR A 179 -7.16 -5.07 -11.67
N GLY A 180 -6.58 -5.98 -12.45
CA GLY A 180 -6.24 -5.74 -13.85
C GLY A 180 -7.47 -5.42 -14.69
N ARG A 181 -8.57 -6.18 -14.53
CA ARG A 181 -9.84 -5.90 -15.21
C ARG A 181 -10.40 -4.53 -14.83
N TRP A 182 -10.40 -4.20 -13.55
CA TRP A 182 -10.87 -2.90 -13.08
C TRP A 182 -10.01 -1.75 -13.59
N ALA A 183 -8.68 -1.87 -13.53
CA ALA A 183 -7.75 -0.88 -14.04
C ALA A 183 -7.95 -0.65 -15.56
N HIS A 184 -8.11 -1.73 -16.33
CA HIS A 184 -8.41 -1.64 -17.76
C HIS A 184 -9.70 -0.87 -18.02
N LEU A 185 -10.78 -1.18 -17.31
CA LEU A 185 -12.07 -0.48 -17.46
C LEU A 185 -11.95 1.01 -17.12
N VAL A 186 -11.25 1.37 -16.05
CA VAL A 186 -11.06 2.77 -15.66
C VAL A 186 -10.24 3.52 -16.72
N ILE A 187 -9.14 2.92 -17.17
CA ILE A 187 -8.26 3.54 -18.18
C ILE A 187 -9.03 3.76 -19.50
N THR A 188 -9.74 2.75 -19.98
CA THR A 188 -10.54 2.88 -21.23
C THR A 188 -11.62 3.94 -21.08
N SER A 189 -12.36 3.94 -19.96
CA SER A 189 -13.41 4.95 -19.72
C SER A 189 -12.86 6.38 -19.69
N ILE A 190 -11.67 6.59 -19.10
CA ILE A 190 -11.01 7.91 -19.08
C ILE A 190 -10.54 8.30 -20.49
N CYS A 191 -9.96 7.36 -21.21
CA CYS A 191 -9.49 7.60 -22.58
C CYS A 191 -10.66 7.94 -23.53
N ASP A 192 -11.77 7.23 -23.41
CA ASP A 192 -12.98 7.47 -24.20
C ASP A 192 -13.59 8.85 -23.87
N TYR A 193 -13.65 9.20 -22.58
CA TYR A 193 -14.15 10.51 -22.14
C TYR A 193 -13.29 11.68 -22.65
N LEU A 194 -11.97 11.50 -22.67
CA LEU A 194 -11.02 12.53 -23.12
C LEU A 194 -10.81 12.50 -24.67
N GLY A 195 -11.35 11.51 -25.37
CA GLY A 195 -11.14 11.32 -26.81
C GLY A 195 -9.68 11.05 -27.17
N ILE A 196 -8.92 10.41 -26.29
CA ILE A 196 -7.50 10.10 -26.48
C ILE A 196 -7.25 8.59 -26.52
N ASN A 197 -6.24 8.17 -27.24
CA ASN A 197 -5.77 6.78 -27.20
C ASN A 197 -4.76 6.60 -26.06
N CYS A 198 -4.96 5.57 -25.20
CA CYS A 198 -4.22 5.37 -23.98
C CYS A 198 -2.69 5.30 -24.14
N LEU A 199 -2.19 4.64 -25.19
CA LEU A 199 -0.74 4.40 -25.38
C LEU A 199 -0.23 4.90 -26.73
N THR A 200 -1.03 5.63 -27.50
CA THR A 200 -0.69 6.12 -28.83
C THR A 200 -0.94 7.62 -28.93
N ILE A 201 0.05 8.39 -29.31
CA ILE A 201 -0.13 9.81 -29.62
C ILE A 201 -0.77 9.89 -31.02
N PRO A 202 -1.95 10.51 -31.18
CA PRO A 202 -2.56 10.69 -32.50
C PRO A 202 -1.58 11.35 -33.49
N LYS A 203 -1.53 10.87 -34.72
CA LYS A 203 -0.59 11.40 -35.74
C LYS A 203 -0.65 12.91 -35.86
N GLN A 204 -1.85 13.51 -35.82
CA GLN A 204 -2.05 14.97 -35.88
C GLN A 204 -1.39 15.71 -34.71
N THR A 205 -1.44 15.17 -33.50
CA THR A 205 -0.79 15.76 -32.30
C THR A 205 0.71 15.61 -32.38
N ARG A 206 1.20 14.48 -32.92
CA ARG A 206 2.62 14.23 -33.16
C ARG A 206 3.19 15.22 -34.20
N GLU A 207 2.45 15.49 -35.28
CA GLU A 207 2.85 16.45 -36.31
C GLU A 207 2.81 17.89 -35.78
N LYS A 208 1.80 18.28 -35.00
CA LYS A 208 1.75 19.59 -34.34
C LYS A 208 2.91 19.79 -33.38
N ASN A 209 3.23 18.80 -32.58
CA ASN A 209 4.35 18.86 -31.63
C ASN A 209 5.70 18.89 -32.36
N ALA A 210 5.84 18.13 -33.43
CA ALA A 210 7.04 18.16 -34.28
C ALA A 210 7.24 19.54 -34.93
N LYS A 211 6.17 20.16 -35.44
CA LYS A 211 6.20 21.53 -35.98
C LYS A 211 6.51 22.57 -34.91
N ALA A 212 5.91 22.45 -33.72
CA ALA A 212 6.18 23.37 -32.62
C ALA A 212 7.63 23.27 -32.13
N ASN A 213 8.15 22.05 -31.97
CA ASN A 213 9.54 21.83 -31.58
C ASN A 213 10.54 22.27 -32.68
N GLY A 214 10.22 22.07 -33.95
CA GLY A 214 11.01 22.59 -35.09
C GLY A 214 11.03 24.11 -35.13
N ALA A 215 9.90 24.77 -34.87
CA ALA A 215 9.82 26.22 -34.75
C ALA A 215 10.59 26.78 -33.55
N ALA A 216 10.50 26.09 -32.38
CA ALA A 216 11.27 26.49 -31.22
C ALA A 216 12.80 26.31 -31.40
N SER A 217 13.22 25.27 -32.08
CA SER A 217 14.64 25.06 -32.44
C SER A 217 15.16 26.07 -33.46
N ALA A 218 14.30 26.55 -34.34
CA ALA A 218 14.66 27.61 -35.30
C ALA A 218 14.73 29.03 -34.66
N LEU A 219 13.99 29.24 -33.57
CA LEU A 219 14.00 30.48 -32.79
C LEU A 219 15.20 30.62 -31.83
N HIS A 220 15.86 29.52 -31.50
CA HIS A 220 17.12 29.45 -30.77
C HIS A 220 18.20 28.75 -31.63
N PRO A 221 18.73 29.41 -32.64
CA PRO A 221 19.94 28.92 -33.27
C PRO A 221 21.04 28.96 -32.21
N ASP A 222 21.64 27.82 -32.01
CA ASP A 222 22.77 27.58 -31.08
C ASP A 222 23.75 28.77 -31.20
N LYS A 223 23.83 29.59 -30.12
CA LYS A 223 24.90 30.56 -29.98
C LYS A 223 26.16 29.74 -29.78
N GLY A 224 26.83 29.51 -30.91
CA GLY A 224 28.08 28.81 -30.99
C GLY A 224 29.00 29.18 -29.84
N ARG A 225 29.41 28.17 -29.14
CA ARG A 225 30.52 28.12 -28.22
C ARG A 225 31.76 28.55 -29.02
N THR A 226 32.08 29.82 -28.96
CA THR A 226 33.41 30.30 -29.35
C THR A 226 34.26 30.25 -28.11
N ASP A 227 35.31 29.48 -28.22
CA ASP A 227 36.52 29.24 -27.44
C ASP A 227 36.83 30.20 -26.28
#